data_4697c00dde91d946ebfee2dfe9b8da47
#
_entry.id   4697c00dde91d946ebfee2dfe9b8da47
#
_cell.length_a   1.000
_cell.length_b   1.000
_cell.length_c   1.000
_cell.angle_alpha   90.00
_cell.angle_beta   90.00
_cell.angle_gamma   90.00
#
_symmetry.space_group_name_H-M   'P 1'
#
loop_
_entity.id
_entity.type
_entity.pdbx_description
1 polymer ?
#
loop_
_entity_poly.entity_id
_entity_poly.type
_entity_poly.pdbx_seq_one_letter_code
_entity_poly.pdbx_strand_id
1 'polypeptide(L)'
;MREPSNDLWTGGPWEQPSPSFPTPPAVVIPSRRAPLLRPKRRWKRRRRPLFPFLTLFVLVVSLTVGTVAVRYLWPQESETDPGIIATSSQQDPFAALERAETGTGVTVTISPASEKTLTATEIYQKCVPSIVSLWAEGDGTSSTGTGIVMSADGYLLTNAHVVANSLRVYAAFHDDTILEAKLVGADADADVAVLKVDAHGLTPAEFGDSDQLLCGDMVVAIGDPLGYRTSITQGIVSALNRIVNVDGVDMEVIQTSAPINFGNSGGALINDHGQVVGITTMKIVAEDN
;
A
#
# COMPACT_ATOMS: atom_id res chain seq x y z
N MET A 1 -35.51 42.34 -36.69
CA MET A 1 -34.52 41.80 -35.80
C MET A 1 -35.27 41.23 -34.60
N ARG A 2 -35.33 39.92 -34.44
CA ARG A 2 -35.91 39.27 -33.24
C ARG A 2 -34.76 39.00 -32.28
N GLU A 3 -34.88 39.50 -31.05
CA GLU A 3 -33.98 39.17 -29.97
C GLU A 3 -34.05 37.65 -29.68
N PRO A 4 -32.93 37.01 -29.38
CA PRO A 4 -32.94 35.61 -28.97
C PRO A 4 -33.58 35.50 -27.57
N SER A 5 -34.65 34.70 -27.46
CA SER A 5 -35.29 34.39 -26.19
C SER A 5 -34.33 33.56 -25.32
N ASN A 6 -34.14 34.01 -24.09
CA ASN A 6 -33.24 33.41 -23.08
C ASN A 6 -33.88 32.20 -22.34
N ASP A 7 -34.83 31.49 -23.00
CA ASP A 7 -35.73 30.50 -22.36
C ASP A 7 -35.21 29.05 -22.46
N LEU A 8 -33.91 28.87 -22.59
CA LEU A 8 -33.33 27.52 -22.71
C LEU A 8 -33.32 26.68 -21.42
N TRP A 9 -33.76 27.25 -20.29
CA TRP A 9 -33.61 26.59 -18.98
C TRP A 9 -34.88 26.59 -18.11
N THR A 10 -36.03 26.97 -18.62
CA THR A 10 -37.30 26.93 -17.91
C THR A 10 -38.02 25.59 -18.17
N GLY A 11 -38.52 24.93 -17.10
CA GLY A 11 -39.27 23.67 -17.16
C GLY A 11 -38.48 22.39 -16.90
N GLY A 12 -37.27 22.47 -16.31
CA GLY A 12 -36.48 21.29 -15.93
C GLY A 12 -36.95 20.66 -14.61
N PRO A 13 -36.55 19.40 -14.33
CA PRO A 13 -36.94 18.70 -13.10
C PRO A 13 -36.52 19.40 -11.80
N TRP A 14 -35.66 20.41 -11.90
CA TRP A 14 -35.18 21.23 -10.76
C TRP A 14 -36.16 22.37 -10.39
N GLU A 15 -37.19 22.68 -11.22
CA GLU A 15 -38.24 23.68 -10.91
C GLU A 15 -39.40 23.08 -10.10
N GLN A 16 -39.39 21.79 -9.84
CA GLN A 16 -40.34 21.19 -8.93
C GLN A 16 -40.00 21.64 -7.49
N PRO A 17 -40.98 22.10 -6.70
CA PRO A 17 -40.74 22.42 -5.30
C PRO A 17 -40.18 21.16 -4.60
N SER A 18 -39.06 21.31 -3.95
CA SER A 18 -38.44 20.23 -3.19
C SER A 18 -39.46 19.56 -2.28
N PRO A 19 -39.57 18.23 -2.26
CA PRO A 19 -40.46 17.55 -1.33
C PRO A 19 -40.17 18.07 0.08
N SER A 20 -41.20 18.53 0.77
CA SER A 20 -41.11 18.99 2.16
C SER A 20 -40.71 17.81 3.03
N PHE A 21 -39.41 17.70 3.37
CA PHE A 21 -38.98 16.78 4.39
C PHE A 21 -39.57 17.21 5.74
N PRO A 22 -40.14 16.30 6.53
CA PRO A 22 -40.60 16.64 7.87
C PRO A 22 -39.39 17.20 8.65
N THR A 23 -39.61 18.39 9.22
CA THR A 23 -38.58 19.03 10.07
C THR A 23 -38.23 18.08 11.18
N PRO A 24 -36.95 17.71 11.35
CA PRO A 24 -36.56 16.86 12.45
C PRO A 24 -36.97 17.52 13.77
N PRO A 25 -37.41 16.73 14.77
CA PRO A 25 -37.83 17.29 16.06
C PRO A 25 -36.65 18.12 16.62
N ALA A 26 -37.00 19.32 17.12
CA ALA A 26 -36.00 20.22 17.70
C ALA A 26 -35.25 19.48 18.83
N VAL A 27 -33.97 19.28 18.64
CA VAL A 27 -33.10 18.77 19.70
C VAL A 27 -32.98 19.84 20.75
N VAL A 28 -33.72 19.69 21.84
CA VAL A 28 -33.60 20.55 23.01
C VAL A 28 -32.22 20.27 23.64
N ILE A 29 -31.26 21.09 23.32
CA ILE A 29 -29.94 21.07 23.99
C ILE A 29 -30.21 21.61 25.40
N PRO A 30 -30.03 20.84 26.49
CA PRO A 30 -30.18 21.37 27.83
C PRO A 30 -29.16 22.49 28.02
N SER A 31 -29.68 23.71 28.33
CA SER A 31 -28.82 24.84 28.64
C SER A 31 -27.89 24.45 29.79
N ARG A 32 -26.58 24.52 29.56
CA ARG A 32 -25.58 24.36 30.63
C ARG A 32 -25.91 25.37 31.72
N ARG A 33 -26.40 24.88 32.86
CA ARG A 33 -26.54 25.71 34.08
C ARG A 33 -25.15 26.32 34.35
N ALA A 34 -25.15 27.64 34.42
CA ALA A 34 -23.96 28.36 34.87
C ALA A 34 -23.43 27.77 36.18
N PRO A 35 -22.13 27.54 36.31
CA PRO A 35 -21.57 27.01 37.53
C PRO A 35 -21.80 27.98 38.65
N LEU A 36 -22.51 27.56 39.70
CA LEU A 36 -22.65 28.29 40.94
C LEU A 36 -21.23 28.65 41.47
N LEU A 37 -20.97 29.95 41.60
CA LEU A 37 -19.75 30.49 42.19
C LEU A 37 -19.59 29.96 43.61
N ARG A 38 -18.76 28.96 43.81
CA ARG A 38 -18.38 28.48 45.13
C ARG A 38 -17.50 29.57 45.78
N PRO A 39 -17.74 29.93 47.07
CA PRO A 39 -16.93 30.90 47.75
C PRO A 39 -15.47 30.44 47.79
N LYS A 40 -14.57 31.36 47.41
CA LYS A 40 -13.13 31.14 47.46
C LYS A 40 -12.70 30.84 48.90
N ARG A 41 -12.49 29.56 49.21
CA ARG A 41 -11.79 29.15 50.43
C ARG A 41 -10.37 29.69 50.34
N ARG A 42 -10.05 30.69 51.21
CA ARG A 42 -8.67 31.17 51.41
C ARG A 42 -7.81 30.02 51.93
N TRP A 43 -7.11 29.38 51.04
CA TRP A 43 -6.08 28.43 51.38
C TRP A 43 -4.88 29.24 51.93
N LYS A 44 -4.60 29.09 53.21
CA LYS A 44 -3.34 29.53 53.79
C LYS A 44 -2.22 28.74 53.11
N ARG A 45 -1.44 29.42 52.26
CA ARG A 45 -0.23 28.85 51.65
C ARG A 45 0.71 28.45 52.78
N ARG A 46 0.72 27.18 53.16
CA ARG A 46 1.85 26.58 53.89
C ARG A 46 3.03 26.59 52.93
N ARG A 47 4.00 27.43 53.15
CA ARG A 47 5.28 27.38 52.47
C ARG A 47 5.91 26.02 52.81
N ARG A 48 5.83 25.07 51.89
CA ARG A 48 6.62 23.85 51.99
C ARG A 48 8.06 24.25 51.66
N PRO A 49 9.06 23.77 52.43
CA PRO A 49 10.45 24.08 52.14
C PRO A 49 10.80 23.47 50.77
N LEU A 50 11.23 24.32 49.83
CA LEU A 50 11.69 23.92 48.49
C LEU A 50 13.05 23.19 48.54
N PHE A 51 13.69 23.14 49.67
CA PHE A 51 15.04 22.63 49.88
C PHE A 51 15.23 21.15 49.44
N PRO A 52 14.33 20.17 49.76
CA PRO A 52 14.58 18.79 49.39
C PRO A 52 14.43 18.53 47.87
N PHE A 53 13.62 19.33 47.15
CA PHE A 53 13.45 19.19 45.71
C PHE A 53 14.63 19.77 44.93
N LEU A 54 15.24 20.86 45.43
CA LEU A 54 16.40 21.46 44.79
C LEU A 54 17.64 20.55 44.91
N THR A 55 17.83 19.92 46.07
CA THR A 55 18.93 18.97 46.27
C THR A 55 18.78 17.73 45.43
N LEU A 56 17.57 17.17 45.31
CA LEU A 56 17.30 16.01 44.42
C LEU A 56 17.52 16.36 42.96
N PHE A 57 17.07 17.55 42.51
CA PHE A 57 17.27 18.03 41.15
C PHE A 57 18.75 18.18 40.80
N VAL A 58 19.55 18.79 41.69
CA VAL A 58 20.99 18.96 41.50
C VAL A 58 21.68 17.60 41.46
N LEU A 59 21.27 16.63 42.27
CA LEU A 59 21.84 15.30 42.30
C LEU A 59 21.54 14.51 41.00
N VAL A 60 20.31 14.60 40.46
CA VAL A 60 19.94 14.00 39.20
C VAL A 60 20.70 14.63 38.03
N VAL A 61 20.79 15.97 38.01
CA VAL A 61 21.54 16.68 36.95
C VAL A 61 23.04 16.33 37.02
N SER A 62 23.62 16.25 38.20
CA SER A 62 25.03 15.85 38.38
C SER A 62 25.29 14.41 37.93
N LEU A 63 24.35 13.50 38.20
CA LEU A 63 24.45 12.09 37.74
C LEU A 63 24.35 11.97 36.22
N THR A 64 23.45 12.72 35.62
CA THR A 64 23.28 12.70 34.13
C THR A 64 24.46 13.37 33.43
N VAL A 65 24.97 14.50 33.94
CA VAL A 65 26.17 15.14 33.41
C VAL A 65 27.39 14.27 33.62
N GLY A 66 27.50 13.60 34.77
CA GLY A 66 28.59 12.65 35.06
C GLY A 66 28.59 11.46 34.09
N THR A 67 27.43 10.86 33.83
CA THR A 67 27.31 9.72 32.86
C THR A 67 27.61 10.16 31.42
N VAL A 68 27.16 11.34 31.02
CA VAL A 68 27.46 11.90 29.69
C VAL A 68 28.95 12.25 29.60
N ALA A 69 29.56 12.86 30.63
CA ALA A 69 30.98 13.17 30.62
C ALA A 69 31.86 11.93 30.58
N VAL A 70 31.50 10.85 31.30
CA VAL A 70 32.20 9.58 31.24
C VAL A 70 32.10 8.99 29.83
N ARG A 71 30.95 9.11 29.16
CA ARG A 71 30.77 8.59 27.82
C ARG A 71 31.52 9.38 26.73
N TYR A 72 31.72 10.69 26.94
CA TYR A 72 32.40 11.57 25.97
C TYR A 72 33.89 11.77 26.24
N LEU A 73 34.33 11.72 27.52
CA LEU A 73 35.71 12.06 27.93
C LEU A 73 36.57 10.80 28.19
N TRP A 74 35.94 9.61 28.35
CA TRP A 74 36.69 8.39 28.48
C TRP A 74 37.08 7.92 27.10
N PRO A 75 38.39 7.77 26.76
CA PRO A 75 38.78 7.17 25.52
C PRO A 75 38.16 5.75 25.47
N GLN A 76 37.26 5.52 24.52
CA GLN A 76 36.90 4.15 24.19
C GLN A 76 38.16 3.56 23.62
N GLU A 77 38.87 2.75 24.40
CA GLU A 77 39.87 1.84 23.85
C GLU A 77 39.12 1.00 22.81
N SER A 78 39.36 1.33 21.54
CA SER A 78 38.97 0.47 20.45
C SER A 78 39.77 -0.81 20.65
N GLU A 79 39.16 -1.84 21.21
CA GLU A 79 39.59 -3.21 21.00
C GLU A 79 39.55 -3.41 19.48
N THR A 80 40.69 -3.16 18.86
CA THR A 80 40.96 -3.63 17.50
C THR A 80 41.11 -5.13 17.62
N ASP A 81 39.99 -5.82 17.53
CA ASP A 81 39.96 -7.24 17.21
C ASP A 81 40.42 -7.37 15.75
N PRO A 82 41.63 -7.91 15.48
CA PRO A 82 42.11 -8.04 14.12
C PRO A 82 41.45 -9.28 13.50
N GLY A 83 40.34 -9.08 12.80
CA GLY A 83 39.98 -10.10 11.85
C GLY A 83 38.55 -10.62 11.81
N ILE A 84 37.55 -9.82 12.14
CA ILE A 84 36.20 -10.07 11.57
C ILE A 84 35.80 -8.82 10.80
N ILE A 85 36.04 -8.85 9.50
CA ILE A 85 35.23 -8.04 8.59
C ILE A 85 33.82 -8.57 8.81
N ALA A 86 33.04 -7.90 9.70
CA ALA A 86 31.61 -8.02 9.68
C ALA A 86 31.17 -7.38 8.36
N THR A 87 31.23 -8.16 7.27
CA THR A 87 30.30 -7.97 6.20
C THR A 87 28.95 -7.93 6.87
N SER A 88 28.31 -6.77 6.93
CA SER A 88 26.88 -6.70 7.14
C SER A 88 26.29 -7.57 6.03
N SER A 89 26.11 -8.86 6.34
CA SER A 89 25.31 -9.72 5.48
C SER A 89 23.92 -9.10 5.55
N GLN A 90 23.61 -8.29 4.57
CA GLN A 90 22.24 -7.90 4.31
C GLN A 90 21.50 -9.23 4.17
N GLN A 91 20.76 -9.59 5.20
CA GLN A 91 20.11 -10.88 5.28
C GLN A 91 19.13 -10.92 4.11
N ASP A 92 19.28 -11.91 3.21
CA ASP A 92 18.34 -12.08 2.09
C ASP A 92 16.91 -12.14 2.64
N PRO A 93 16.05 -11.15 2.35
CA PRO A 93 14.69 -11.09 2.91
C PRO A 93 13.81 -12.26 2.45
N PHE A 94 14.29 -13.07 1.52
CA PHE A 94 13.58 -14.23 0.97
C PHE A 94 14.19 -15.56 1.42
N ALA A 95 15.21 -15.55 2.27
CA ALA A 95 15.95 -16.76 2.66
C ALA A 95 15.12 -17.82 3.38
N ALA A 96 14.03 -17.40 4.06
CA ALA A 96 13.19 -18.30 4.84
C ALA A 96 12.05 -18.92 4.02
N LEU A 97 11.76 -18.40 2.81
CA LEU A 97 10.73 -18.95 1.93
C LEU A 97 11.17 -20.24 1.26
N GLU A 98 10.28 -21.23 1.24
CA GLU A 98 10.48 -22.43 0.46
C GLU A 98 10.60 -22.08 -1.03
N ARG A 99 11.67 -22.56 -1.67
CA ARG A 99 11.92 -22.35 -3.09
C ARG A 99 11.17 -23.40 -3.90
N ALA A 100 10.58 -22.96 -5.03
CA ALA A 100 10.06 -23.89 -6.02
C ALA A 100 11.20 -24.73 -6.61
N GLU A 101 10.90 -25.98 -6.98
CA GLU A 101 11.85 -26.78 -7.77
C GLU A 101 12.18 -26.04 -9.08
N THR A 102 13.45 -26.14 -9.49
CA THR A 102 13.88 -25.54 -10.76
C THR A 102 13.13 -26.19 -11.91
N GLY A 103 12.17 -25.44 -12.45
CA GLY A 103 11.39 -25.86 -13.62
C GLY A 103 11.92 -25.23 -14.90
N THR A 104 11.15 -25.35 -15.96
CA THR A 104 11.45 -24.74 -17.27
C THR A 104 11.29 -23.21 -17.28
N GLY A 105 10.82 -22.63 -16.16
CA GLY A 105 10.48 -21.22 -16.06
C GLY A 105 9.16 -20.87 -16.75
N VAL A 106 8.85 -19.59 -16.78
CA VAL A 106 7.68 -19.05 -17.48
C VAL A 106 8.12 -17.98 -18.47
N THR A 107 7.55 -17.96 -19.65
CA THR A 107 7.76 -16.91 -20.64
C THR A 107 6.48 -16.09 -20.73
N VAL A 108 6.59 -14.79 -20.46
CA VAL A 108 5.49 -13.84 -20.69
C VAL A 108 5.50 -13.47 -22.18
N THR A 109 4.37 -13.68 -22.82
CA THR A 109 4.17 -13.25 -24.22
C THR A 109 3.39 -11.95 -24.20
N ILE A 110 3.95 -10.89 -24.79
CA ILE A 110 3.24 -9.64 -25.01
C ILE A 110 2.26 -9.84 -26.16
N SER A 111 0.99 -9.63 -25.87
CA SER A 111 -0.09 -9.75 -26.86
C SER A 111 -0.32 -8.39 -27.53
N PRO A 112 -0.55 -8.36 -28.84
CA PRO A 112 -0.95 -7.13 -29.52
C PRO A 112 -2.30 -6.65 -28.96
N ALA A 113 -2.48 -5.32 -28.91
CA ALA A 113 -3.75 -4.74 -28.51
C ALA A 113 -4.87 -5.19 -29.47
N SER A 114 -6.04 -5.49 -28.91
CA SER A 114 -7.21 -5.79 -29.75
C SER A 114 -7.74 -4.52 -30.39
N GLU A 115 -8.46 -4.63 -31.51
CA GLU A 115 -9.12 -3.47 -32.14
C GLU A 115 -10.26 -2.89 -31.28
N LYS A 116 -10.81 -3.70 -30.37
CA LYS A 116 -11.92 -3.33 -29.50
C LYS A 116 -11.40 -2.89 -28.13
N THR A 117 -11.81 -1.70 -27.68
CA THR A 117 -11.67 -1.26 -26.30
C THR A 117 -12.80 -1.83 -25.43
N LEU A 118 -12.49 -2.09 -24.16
CA LEU A 118 -13.39 -2.68 -23.19
C LEU A 118 -13.79 -1.62 -22.16
N THR A 119 -14.99 -1.72 -21.62
CA THR A 119 -15.43 -0.98 -20.45
C THR A 119 -14.77 -1.54 -19.19
N ALA A 120 -14.71 -0.75 -18.10
CA ALA A 120 -14.17 -1.23 -16.82
C ALA A 120 -14.88 -2.50 -16.31
N THR A 121 -16.19 -2.66 -16.60
CA THR A 121 -16.95 -3.86 -16.24
C THR A 121 -16.48 -5.08 -17.06
N GLU A 122 -16.28 -4.92 -18.38
CA GLU A 122 -15.78 -5.99 -19.23
C GLU A 122 -14.35 -6.38 -18.86
N ILE A 123 -13.49 -5.38 -18.54
CA ILE A 123 -12.12 -5.63 -18.07
C ILE A 123 -12.15 -6.44 -16.76
N TYR A 124 -13.00 -6.02 -15.80
CA TYR A 124 -13.16 -6.74 -14.55
C TYR A 124 -13.54 -8.22 -14.78
N GLN A 125 -14.58 -8.46 -15.56
CA GLN A 125 -15.04 -9.82 -15.86
C GLN A 125 -13.98 -10.68 -16.56
N LYS A 126 -13.21 -10.09 -17.47
CA LYS A 126 -12.12 -10.75 -18.19
C LYS A 126 -10.96 -11.11 -17.28
N CYS A 127 -10.55 -10.18 -16.40
CA CYS A 127 -9.27 -10.27 -15.71
C CYS A 127 -9.36 -10.88 -14.29
N VAL A 128 -10.52 -10.84 -13.63
CA VAL A 128 -10.68 -11.41 -12.28
C VAL A 128 -10.21 -12.86 -12.15
N PRO A 129 -10.46 -13.77 -13.11
CA PRO A 129 -9.96 -15.15 -13.01
C PRO A 129 -8.44 -15.28 -12.96
N SER A 130 -7.71 -14.21 -13.37
CA SER A 130 -6.25 -14.16 -13.37
C SER A 130 -5.68 -13.43 -12.16
N ILE A 131 -6.52 -13.00 -11.21
CA ILE A 131 -6.10 -12.26 -9.99
C ILE A 131 -6.28 -13.17 -8.78
N VAL A 132 -5.29 -13.18 -7.91
CA VAL A 132 -5.31 -13.97 -6.67
C VAL A 132 -4.98 -13.07 -5.48
N SER A 133 -5.60 -13.35 -4.33
CA SER A 133 -5.15 -12.77 -3.06
C SER A 133 -3.91 -13.49 -2.58
N LEU A 134 -2.97 -12.74 -2.04
CA LEU A 134 -1.79 -13.30 -1.38
C LEU A 134 -1.83 -12.99 0.11
N TRP A 135 -1.54 -14.00 0.90
CA TRP A 135 -1.31 -13.89 2.33
C TRP A 135 0.04 -14.50 2.67
N ALA A 136 0.94 -13.67 3.17
CA ALA A 136 2.29 -14.04 3.53
C ALA A 136 2.47 -14.01 5.06
N GLU A 137 2.90 -15.12 5.64
CA GLU A 137 3.10 -15.31 7.07
C GLU A 137 4.59 -15.28 7.41
N GLY A 138 5.00 -14.39 8.32
CA GLY A 138 6.34 -14.31 8.88
C GLY A 138 6.37 -14.70 10.35
N ASP A 139 7.51 -14.52 11.01
CA ASP A 139 7.66 -14.75 12.45
C ASP A 139 6.98 -13.60 13.24
N GLY A 140 5.72 -13.85 13.65
CA GLY A 140 4.89 -12.88 14.37
C GLY A 140 4.39 -11.71 13.51
N THR A 141 4.55 -11.76 12.20
CA THR A 141 4.09 -10.76 11.24
C THR A 141 3.28 -11.41 10.13
N SER A 142 2.42 -10.63 9.50
CA SER A 142 1.71 -11.06 8.29
C SER A 142 1.62 -9.89 7.31
N SER A 143 1.69 -10.21 6.03
CA SER A 143 1.48 -9.27 4.93
C SER A 143 0.37 -9.78 4.03
N THR A 144 -0.33 -8.87 3.39
CA THR A 144 -1.35 -9.20 2.39
C THR A 144 -1.12 -8.38 1.14
N GLY A 145 -1.42 -8.97 0.00
CA GLY A 145 -1.29 -8.34 -1.30
C GLY A 145 -2.06 -9.11 -2.36
N THR A 146 -1.74 -8.82 -3.58
CA THR A 146 -2.36 -9.41 -4.76
C THR A 146 -1.30 -10.10 -5.60
N GLY A 147 -1.70 -11.11 -6.35
CA GLY A 147 -0.88 -11.76 -7.37
C GLY A 147 -1.62 -11.85 -8.70
N ILE A 148 -0.85 -11.98 -9.77
CA ILE A 148 -1.33 -12.09 -11.16
C ILE A 148 -0.93 -13.46 -11.69
N VAL A 149 -1.86 -14.24 -12.21
CA VAL A 149 -1.58 -15.53 -12.82
C VAL A 149 -0.85 -15.32 -14.15
N MET A 150 0.39 -15.80 -14.23
CA MET A 150 1.22 -15.71 -15.45
C MET A 150 1.02 -16.88 -16.40
N SER A 151 0.72 -18.07 -15.86
CA SER A 151 0.61 -19.29 -16.65
C SER A 151 -0.42 -20.25 -16.09
N ALA A 152 -0.93 -21.12 -16.95
CA ALA A 152 -1.94 -22.11 -16.61
C ALA A 152 -1.43 -23.19 -15.63
N ASP A 153 -0.13 -23.36 -15.50
CA ASP A 153 0.52 -24.32 -14.61
C ASP A 153 0.93 -23.73 -13.25
N GLY A 154 0.53 -22.46 -12.96
CA GLY A 154 0.59 -21.93 -11.60
C GLY A 154 1.74 -20.96 -11.28
N TYR A 155 2.36 -20.32 -12.28
CA TYR A 155 3.25 -19.20 -12.01
C TYR A 155 2.44 -17.93 -11.70
N LEU A 156 2.81 -17.23 -10.62
CA LEU A 156 2.16 -16.01 -10.17
C LEU A 156 3.19 -14.88 -10.07
N LEU A 157 2.79 -13.69 -10.46
CA LEU A 157 3.58 -12.45 -10.39
C LEU A 157 3.04 -11.58 -9.25
N THR A 158 3.93 -10.98 -8.46
CA THR A 158 3.56 -10.05 -7.37
C THR A 158 4.72 -9.10 -7.06
N ASN A 159 4.55 -8.22 -6.07
CA ASN A 159 5.66 -7.43 -5.55
C ASN A 159 6.54 -8.22 -4.58
N ALA A 160 7.84 -7.91 -4.59
CA ALA A 160 8.80 -8.52 -3.69
C ALA A 160 8.52 -8.19 -2.22
N HIS A 161 8.12 -6.95 -1.90
CA HIS A 161 7.81 -6.53 -0.54
C HIS A 161 6.59 -7.27 0.06
N VAL A 162 5.67 -7.77 -0.75
CA VAL A 162 4.50 -8.55 -0.28
C VAL A 162 4.94 -9.85 0.39
N VAL A 163 6.00 -10.47 -0.14
CA VAL A 163 6.49 -11.79 0.31
C VAL A 163 7.79 -11.73 1.09
N ALA A 164 8.40 -10.55 1.22
CA ALA A 164 9.65 -10.37 1.97
C ALA A 164 9.48 -10.72 3.45
N ASN A 165 10.50 -11.34 4.05
CA ASN A 165 10.55 -11.76 5.46
C ASN A 165 9.43 -12.73 5.88
N SER A 166 8.85 -13.45 4.91
CA SER A 166 7.82 -14.44 5.15
C SER A 166 8.41 -15.85 5.25
N LEU A 167 7.71 -16.70 5.99
CA LEU A 167 8.01 -18.14 6.13
C LEU A 167 7.16 -18.97 5.16
N ARG A 168 5.94 -18.50 4.90
CA ARG A 168 4.96 -19.14 4.01
C ARG A 168 4.15 -18.10 3.26
N VAL A 169 3.72 -18.45 2.07
CA VAL A 169 2.82 -17.62 1.26
C VAL A 169 1.67 -18.50 0.77
N TYR A 170 0.46 -17.98 0.86
CA TYR A 170 -0.75 -18.63 0.37
C TYR A 170 -1.39 -17.76 -0.71
N ALA A 171 -1.86 -18.39 -1.76
CA ALA A 171 -2.63 -17.77 -2.83
C ALA A 171 -4.08 -18.26 -2.76
N ALA A 172 -5.02 -17.33 -2.61
CA ALA A 172 -6.45 -17.61 -2.67
C ALA A 172 -6.99 -17.16 -4.04
N PHE A 173 -7.66 -18.08 -4.73
CA PHE A 173 -8.21 -17.90 -6.05
C PHE A 173 -9.69 -17.48 -5.98
N HIS A 174 -10.22 -16.99 -7.09
CA HIS A 174 -11.61 -16.51 -7.20
C HIS A 174 -12.69 -17.58 -6.95
N ASP A 175 -12.32 -18.85 -6.99
CA ASP A 175 -13.17 -20.02 -6.69
C ASP A 175 -13.04 -20.52 -5.24
N ASP A 176 -12.47 -19.70 -4.36
CA ASP A 176 -12.18 -19.97 -2.96
C ASP A 176 -11.10 -21.06 -2.73
N THR A 177 -10.43 -21.54 -3.78
CA THR A 177 -9.29 -22.45 -3.65
C THR A 177 -8.11 -21.70 -3.02
N ILE A 178 -7.48 -22.29 -2.00
CA ILE A 178 -6.28 -21.75 -1.35
C ILE A 178 -5.13 -22.73 -1.54
N LEU A 179 -4.02 -22.27 -2.07
CA LEU A 179 -2.83 -23.06 -2.31
C LEU A 179 -1.60 -22.39 -1.68
N GLU A 180 -0.69 -23.18 -1.15
CA GLU A 180 0.63 -22.69 -0.71
C GLU A 180 1.48 -22.37 -1.95
N ALA A 181 2.12 -21.21 -1.91
CA ALA A 181 2.95 -20.72 -3.00
C ALA A 181 4.43 -20.75 -2.59
N LYS A 182 5.28 -21.29 -3.46
CA LYS A 182 6.72 -21.35 -3.28
C LYS A 182 7.41 -20.27 -4.09
N LEU A 183 8.52 -19.75 -3.60
CA LEU A 183 9.26 -18.69 -4.28
C LEU A 183 10.07 -19.27 -5.47
N VAL A 184 9.86 -18.72 -6.65
CA VAL A 184 10.70 -18.98 -7.83
C VAL A 184 11.90 -18.05 -7.82
N GLY A 185 11.65 -16.74 -7.68
CA GLY A 185 12.66 -15.70 -7.61
C GLY A 185 12.05 -14.37 -7.21
N ALA A 186 12.90 -13.47 -6.73
CA ALA A 186 12.51 -12.11 -6.39
C ALA A 186 13.67 -11.15 -6.68
N ASP A 187 13.31 -9.93 -7.05
CA ASP A 187 14.18 -8.79 -7.19
C ASP A 187 13.64 -7.69 -6.26
N ALA A 188 14.40 -7.37 -5.21
CA ALA A 188 14.00 -6.38 -4.23
C ALA A 188 14.10 -4.94 -4.77
N ASP A 189 15.03 -4.68 -5.67
CA ASP A 189 15.24 -3.35 -6.26
C ASP A 189 14.13 -3.03 -7.28
N ALA A 190 13.76 -4.00 -8.11
CA ALA A 190 12.63 -3.89 -9.02
C ALA A 190 11.27 -4.08 -8.34
N ASP A 191 11.26 -4.50 -7.07
CA ASP A 191 10.05 -4.83 -6.31
C ASP A 191 9.16 -5.88 -6.99
N VAL A 192 9.76 -6.92 -7.57
CA VAL A 192 9.07 -7.98 -8.29
C VAL A 192 9.40 -9.34 -7.69
N ALA A 193 8.39 -10.20 -7.54
CA ALA A 193 8.56 -11.60 -7.16
C ALA A 193 7.70 -12.51 -8.03
N VAL A 194 8.24 -13.69 -8.31
CA VAL A 194 7.54 -14.78 -8.99
C VAL A 194 7.38 -15.94 -8.02
N LEU A 195 6.16 -16.42 -7.91
CA LEU A 195 5.77 -17.56 -7.08
C LEU A 195 5.29 -18.71 -7.96
N LYS A 196 5.24 -19.90 -7.37
CA LYS A 196 4.71 -21.12 -8.01
C LYS A 196 3.75 -21.82 -7.05
N VAL A 197 2.55 -22.08 -7.52
CA VAL A 197 1.57 -22.96 -6.85
C VAL A 197 1.45 -24.26 -7.62
N ASP A 198 1.08 -25.33 -6.91
CA ASP A 198 0.79 -26.62 -7.52
C ASP A 198 -0.66 -26.63 -8.05
N ALA A 199 -0.84 -26.05 -9.22
CA ALA A 199 -2.14 -25.94 -9.88
C ALA A 199 -1.98 -26.08 -11.40
N HIS A 200 -3.05 -26.52 -12.06
CA HIS A 200 -3.14 -26.63 -13.49
C HIS A 200 -4.48 -26.08 -13.99
N GLY A 201 -4.51 -25.62 -15.22
CA GLY A 201 -5.73 -25.11 -15.84
C GLY A 201 -6.16 -23.75 -15.33
N LEU A 202 -5.25 -22.99 -14.70
CA LEU A 202 -5.50 -21.60 -14.32
C LEU A 202 -5.69 -20.74 -15.56
N THR A 203 -6.38 -19.61 -15.40
CA THR A 203 -6.55 -18.61 -16.46
C THR A 203 -5.42 -17.59 -16.39
N PRO A 204 -4.45 -17.59 -17.30
CA PRO A 204 -3.39 -16.60 -17.31
C PRO A 204 -3.91 -15.21 -17.69
N ALA A 205 -3.31 -14.16 -17.13
CA ALA A 205 -3.52 -12.80 -17.60
C ALA A 205 -2.91 -12.60 -19.00
N GLU A 206 -3.52 -11.75 -19.80
CA GLU A 206 -2.91 -11.25 -21.03
C GLU A 206 -2.00 -10.06 -20.67
N PHE A 207 -0.77 -10.05 -21.18
CA PHE A 207 0.19 -8.99 -20.97
C PHE A 207 0.28 -8.10 -22.22
N GLY A 208 0.21 -6.78 -22.01
CA GLY A 208 0.36 -5.77 -23.04
C GLY A 208 1.74 -5.11 -22.98
N ASP A 209 2.00 -4.27 -23.96
CA ASP A 209 3.24 -3.50 -24.08
C ASP A 209 3.05 -2.14 -23.40
N SER A 210 3.73 -1.94 -22.28
CA SER A 210 3.67 -0.68 -21.53
C SER A 210 4.29 0.51 -22.28
N ASP A 211 5.20 0.26 -23.22
CA ASP A 211 5.82 1.31 -24.03
C ASP A 211 4.83 1.94 -25.03
N GLN A 212 3.71 1.28 -25.29
CA GLN A 212 2.65 1.82 -26.14
C GLN A 212 1.64 2.71 -25.41
N LEU A 213 1.73 2.81 -24.09
CA LEU A 213 0.85 3.67 -23.31
C LEU A 213 1.14 5.14 -23.58
N LEU A 214 0.06 5.94 -23.57
CA LEU A 214 0.14 7.39 -23.66
C LEU A 214 -0.48 8.02 -22.41
N CYS A 215 0.04 9.20 -22.02
CA CYS A 215 -0.60 9.99 -20.97
C CYS A 215 -2.05 10.32 -21.37
N GLY A 216 -3.00 10.01 -20.50
CA GLY A 216 -4.44 10.15 -20.75
C GLY A 216 -5.13 8.84 -21.06
N ASP A 217 -4.42 7.77 -21.41
CA ASP A 217 -5.03 6.46 -21.65
C ASP A 217 -5.75 5.94 -20.41
N MET A 218 -6.94 5.37 -20.62
CA MET A 218 -7.72 4.77 -19.55
C MET A 218 -7.02 3.51 -19.04
N VAL A 219 -6.86 3.44 -17.73
CA VAL A 219 -6.35 2.25 -17.05
C VAL A 219 -7.22 1.90 -15.85
N VAL A 220 -7.24 0.63 -15.50
CA VAL A 220 -7.86 0.14 -14.27
C VAL A 220 -6.82 -0.59 -13.44
N ALA A 221 -6.88 -0.42 -12.11
CA ALA A 221 -6.12 -1.23 -11.19
C ALA A 221 -7.06 -2.28 -10.57
N ILE A 222 -6.64 -3.53 -10.61
CA ILE A 222 -7.38 -4.65 -10.01
C ILE A 222 -6.48 -5.30 -8.96
N GLY A 223 -7.00 -5.40 -7.74
CA GLY A 223 -6.36 -6.09 -6.64
C GLY A 223 -7.40 -6.77 -5.77
N ASP A 224 -6.95 -7.65 -4.89
CA ASP A 224 -7.80 -8.35 -3.94
C ASP A 224 -7.30 -8.12 -2.50
N PRO A 225 -7.60 -6.95 -1.92
CA PRO A 225 -7.20 -6.65 -0.56
C PRO A 225 -7.91 -7.58 0.42
N LEU A 226 -7.15 -8.43 1.12
CA LEU A 226 -7.63 -9.26 2.23
C LEU A 226 -8.49 -10.48 1.84
N GLY A 227 -8.60 -10.88 0.59
CA GLY A 227 -9.39 -12.05 0.17
C GLY A 227 -10.90 -11.88 0.34
N TYR A 228 -11.39 -10.64 0.55
CA TYR A 228 -12.81 -10.40 0.76
C TYR A 228 -13.59 -10.10 -0.50
N ARG A 229 -12.98 -9.71 -1.55
CA ARG A 229 -13.46 -9.56 -2.94
C ARG A 229 -12.49 -8.69 -3.71
N THR A 230 -12.18 -9.14 -4.92
CA THR A 230 -11.43 -8.37 -5.91
C THR A 230 -12.03 -6.98 -6.08
N SER A 231 -11.21 -5.95 -5.91
CA SER A 231 -11.61 -4.55 -6.10
C SER A 231 -11.04 -4.00 -7.39
N ILE A 232 -11.80 -3.12 -8.04
CA ILE A 232 -11.36 -2.42 -9.25
C ILE A 232 -11.43 -0.92 -9.00
N THR A 233 -10.40 -0.21 -9.43
CA THR A 233 -10.38 1.25 -9.49
C THR A 233 -10.02 1.70 -10.89
N GLN A 234 -10.57 2.81 -11.35
CA GLN A 234 -10.35 3.35 -12.69
C GLN A 234 -9.69 4.72 -12.63
N GLY A 235 -8.81 4.98 -13.57
CA GLY A 235 -8.16 6.25 -13.77
C GLY A 235 -7.55 6.36 -15.15
N ILE A 236 -6.54 7.21 -15.28
CA ILE A 236 -5.78 7.39 -16.50
C ILE A 236 -4.29 7.28 -16.18
N VAL A 237 -3.48 7.04 -17.20
CA VAL A 237 -2.03 7.24 -17.15
C VAL A 237 -1.76 8.72 -16.97
N SER A 238 -1.18 9.11 -15.83
CA SER A 238 -0.88 10.51 -15.50
C SER A 238 0.53 10.93 -15.92
N ALA A 239 1.48 9.99 -15.87
CA ALA A 239 2.84 10.15 -16.36
C ALA A 239 3.47 8.79 -16.66
N LEU A 240 4.44 8.77 -17.57
CA LEU A 240 5.27 7.63 -17.92
C LEU A 240 6.72 7.92 -17.56
N ASN A 241 7.50 6.85 -17.36
CA ASN A 241 8.95 6.89 -17.13
C ASN A 241 9.33 7.83 -15.97
N ARG A 242 8.49 7.84 -14.91
CA ARG A 242 8.75 8.66 -13.74
C ARG A 242 9.70 7.93 -12.81
N ILE A 243 10.85 8.54 -12.53
CA ILE A 243 11.78 8.01 -11.55
C ILE A 243 11.34 8.47 -10.17
N VAL A 244 11.14 7.52 -9.26
CA VAL A 244 10.86 7.74 -7.84
C VAL A 244 11.91 7.03 -7.02
N ASN A 245 12.44 7.70 -6.00
CA ASN A 245 13.36 7.07 -5.05
C ASN A 245 12.56 6.40 -3.93
N VAL A 246 12.74 5.11 -3.77
CA VAL A 246 12.11 4.33 -2.71
C VAL A 246 13.20 3.61 -1.92
N ASP A 247 13.37 3.96 -0.66
CA ASP A 247 14.39 3.38 0.23
C ASP A 247 15.82 3.44 -0.33
N GLY A 248 16.13 4.49 -1.11
CA GLY A 248 17.45 4.71 -1.73
C GLY A 248 17.63 4.01 -3.08
N VAL A 249 16.62 3.34 -3.61
CA VAL A 249 16.60 2.72 -4.94
C VAL A 249 15.75 3.56 -5.89
N ASP A 250 16.29 3.93 -7.03
CA ASP A 250 15.56 4.63 -8.08
C ASP A 250 14.76 3.62 -8.90
N MET A 251 13.43 3.80 -8.90
CA MET A 251 12.50 2.96 -9.65
C MET A 251 11.83 3.79 -10.75
N GLU A 252 11.78 3.25 -11.95
CA GLU A 252 10.99 3.81 -13.04
C GLU A 252 9.55 3.29 -12.97
N VAL A 253 8.58 4.20 -12.90
CA VAL A 253 7.19 3.85 -12.68
C VAL A 253 6.23 4.52 -13.64
N ILE A 254 5.08 3.88 -13.87
CA ILE A 254 3.90 4.47 -14.50
C ILE A 254 3.07 5.13 -13.40
N GLN A 255 2.83 6.44 -13.51
CA GLN A 255 1.92 7.12 -12.60
C GLN A 255 0.49 7.06 -13.12
N THR A 256 -0.45 6.68 -12.26
CA THR A 256 -1.87 6.67 -12.59
C THR A 256 -2.69 7.48 -11.61
N SER A 257 -3.84 7.99 -12.05
CA SER A 257 -4.86 8.59 -11.18
C SER A 257 -5.84 7.55 -10.60
N ALA A 258 -5.76 6.28 -11.02
CA ALA A 258 -6.54 5.20 -10.41
C ALA A 258 -6.14 5.07 -8.94
N PRO A 259 -7.10 5.09 -7.99
CA PRO A 259 -6.79 4.93 -6.57
C PRO A 259 -6.09 3.61 -6.28
N ILE A 260 -4.88 3.67 -5.72
CA ILE A 260 -4.13 2.52 -5.22
C ILE A 260 -4.22 2.55 -3.69
N ASN A 261 -4.65 1.44 -3.11
CA ASN A 261 -4.87 1.28 -1.67
C ASN A 261 -4.13 0.05 -1.14
N PHE A 262 -4.06 -0.08 0.20
CA PHE A 262 -3.53 -1.29 0.84
C PHE A 262 -4.23 -2.55 0.32
N GLY A 263 -3.43 -3.55 -0.05
CA GLY A 263 -3.89 -4.81 -0.64
C GLY A 263 -3.90 -4.84 -2.17
N ASN A 264 -3.84 -3.68 -2.84
CA ASN A 264 -3.64 -3.67 -4.29
C ASN A 264 -2.19 -3.98 -4.70
N SER A 265 -1.21 -3.85 -3.79
CA SER A 265 0.19 -4.18 -4.07
C SER A 265 0.33 -5.58 -4.66
N GLY A 266 1.05 -5.70 -5.76
CA GLY A 266 1.19 -6.93 -6.54
C GLY A 266 0.04 -7.21 -7.51
N GLY A 267 -1.00 -6.37 -7.51
CA GLY A 267 -2.12 -6.44 -8.44
C GLY A 267 -1.81 -5.87 -9.82
N ALA A 268 -2.77 -5.97 -10.71
CA ALA A 268 -2.61 -5.60 -12.10
C ALA A 268 -3.03 -4.16 -12.38
N LEU A 269 -2.17 -3.41 -13.09
CA LEU A 269 -2.57 -2.22 -13.85
C LEU A 269 -2.90 -2.70 -15.27
N ILE A 270 -4.09 -2.42 -15.76
CA ILE A 270 -4.66 -3.01 -16.97
C ILE A 270 -5.11 -1.87 -17.89
N ASN A 271 -4.78 -1.99 -19.16
CA ASN A 271 -5.22 -1.06 -20.21
C ASN A 271 -6.68 -1.30 -20.64
N ASP A 272 -7.20 -0.46 -21.52
CA ASP A 272 -8.57 -0.57 -22.07
C ASP A 272 -8.79 -1.74 -23.03
N HIS A 273 -7.76 -2.54 -23.32
CA HIS A 273 -7.87 -3.81 -24.04
C HIS A 273 -7.92 -5.03 -23.11
N GLY A 274 -7.85 -4.79 -21.80
CA GLY A 274 -7.85 -5.85 -20.78
C GLY A 274 -6.51 -6.60 -20.71
N GLN A 275 -5.41 -5.91 -20.95
CA GLN A 275 -4.04 -6.42 -20.88
C GLN A 275 -3.30 -5.80 -19.71
N VAL A 276 -2.55 -6.59 -18.97
CA VAL A 276 -1.69 -6.14 -17.88
C VAL A 276 -0.51 -5.38 -18.48
N VAL A 277 -0.38 -4.11 -18.09
CA VAL A 277 0.69 -3.20 -18.52
C VAL A 277 1.58 -2.74 -17.37
N GLY A 278 1.29 -3.18 -16.15
CA GLY A 278 2.10 -2.89 -14.97
C GLY A 278 1.61 -3.65 -13.74
N ILE A 279 2.42 -3.60 -12.70
CA ILE A 279 2.12 -4.14 -11.37
C ILE A 279 1.87 -2.96 -10.44
N THR A 280 0.76 -2.98 -9.71
CA THR A 280 0.48 -1.91 -8.75
C THR A 280 1.36 -2.07 -7.52
N THR A 281 2.00 -0.99 -7.07
CA THR A 281 2.78 -0.98 -5.85
C THR A 281 2.36 0.18 -4.96
N MET A 282 2.31 -0.05 -3.65
CA MET A 282 2.11 0.98 -2.66
C MET A 282 3.28 0.96 -1.67
N LYS A 283 4.43 1.41 -2.15
CA LYS A 283 5.53 1.82 -1.28
C LYS A 283 5.34 3.29 -0.92
N ILE A 284 5.47 3.61 0.37
CA ILE A 284 5.43 5.00 0.83
C ILE A 284 6.74 5.65 0.40
N VAL A 285 6.65 6.61 -0.52
CA VAL A 285 7.78 7.50 -0.81
C VAL A 285 7.80 8.53 0.32
N ALA A 286 8.85 8.52 1.13
CA ALA A 286 9.10 9.63 2.05
C ALA A 286 9.38 10.88 1.21
N GLU A 287 8.43 11.81 1.17
CA GLU A 287 8.73 13.16 0.66
C GLU A 287 9.66 13.81 1.67
N ASP A 288 10.93 14.00 1.30
CA ASP A 288 11.84 14.88 2.01
C ASP A 288 11.30 16.32 1.86
N ASN A 289 10.72 16.84 2.96
CA ASN A 289 10.36 18.25 3.11
C ASN A 289 11.59 19.09 3.43
#